data_95a50391d1e832b5ad7d4112edec9a49
#
_entry.id   95a50391d1e832b5ad7d4112edec9a49
#
_cell.length_a   1.000
_cell.length_b   1.000
_cell.length_c   1.000
_cell.angle_alpha   90.00
_cell.angle_beta   90.00
_cell.angle_gamma   90.00
#
_symmetry.space_group_name_H-M   'P 1'
#
loop_
_entity.id
_entity.type
_entity.pdbx_description
1 polymer ?
#
loop_
_entity_poly.entity_id
_entity_poly.type
_entity_poly.pdbx_seq_one_letter_code
_entity_poly.pdbx_strand_id
1 'polypeptide(L)'
;MFPKFSNKMVVLCLCLLTGVLAINFGFHTPKTALAADSAAPAYTKTGELIPPANYRDWTYLTTGIDMSYAPKPPGMQDHSTFDNLFVNPAAYRSFLDTGTWPDKTVLVLEARDARSKGSINQSGHFQAGGVMDLEFHVKDEARFPGKWAFFSGDPATGNGRLIPQTADCYSCHAAHAAVDTTFVQFYPTLLPIAQKKGTLSAEFLKDEAANAVSK
;
A
#
# COMPACT_ATOMS: atom_id res chain seq x y z
N MET A 1 -12.23 -83.97 1.73
CA MET A 1 -11.33 -84.12 0.58
C MET A 1 -11.39 -82.81 -0.20
N PHE A 2 -10.47 -81.85 0.12
CA PHE A 2 -10.42 -80.55 -0.47
C PHE A 2 -9.30 -80.49 -1.52
N PRO A 3 -9.54 -79.95 -2.75
CA PRO A 3 -8.51 -79.85 -3.77
C PRO A 3 -7.48 -78.78 -3.43
N LYS A 4 -6.20 -79.13 -3.52
CA LYS A 4 -5.06 -78.23 -3.44
C LYS A 4 -5.02 -77.35 -4.70
N PHE A 5 -5.25 -76.05 -4.48
CA PHE A 5 -4.98 -75.07 -5.57
C PHE A 5 -3.48 -74.84 -5.70
N SER A 6 -3.02 -74.94 -6.91
CA SER A 6 -1.62 -74.79 -7.30
C SER A 6 -1.11 -73.36 -7.15
N ASN A 7 0.00 -73.14 -6.45
CA ASN A 7 0.68 -71.85 -6.19
C ASN A 7 1.16 -71.10 -7.44
N LYS A 8 0.93 -71.64 -8.63
CA LYS A 8 1.35 -71.00 -9.92
C LYS A 8 0.34 -70.03 -10.49
N MET A 9 -0.88 -70.00 -9.98
CA MET A 9 -1.95 -69.14 -10.53
C MET A 9 -2.13 -67.84 -9.71
N VAL A 10 -1.48 -67.74 -8.55
CA VAL A 10 -1.55 -66.54 -7.68
C VAL A 10 -0.51 -65.48 -8.07
N VAL A 11 0.57 -65.88 -8.77
CA VAL A 11 1.65 -64.96 -9.15
C VAL A 11 1.32 -64.16 -10.43
N LEU A 12 0.39 -64.63 -11.28
CA LEU A 12 0.05 -63.95 -12.53
C LEU A 12 -1.02 -62.84 -12.38
N CYS A 13 -1.75 -62.80 -11.25
CA CYS A 13 -2.75 -61.76 -11.02
C CYS A 13 -2.22 -60.54 -10.24
N LEU A 14 -0.98 -60.63 -9.69
CA LEU A 14 -0.39 -59.50 -8.94
C LEU A 14 0.46 -58.56 -9.80
N CYS A 15 0.78 -58.92 -11.04
CA CYS A 15 1.59 -58.07 -11.91
C CYS A 15 0.80 -57.14 -12.86
N LEU A 16 -0.55 -57.17 -12.83
CA LEU A 16 -1.39 -56.36 -13.71
C LEU A 16 -2.10 -55.17 -13.00
N LEU A 17 -1.78 -54.90 -11.73
CA LEU A 17 -2.41 -53.82 -10.95
C LEU A 17 -1.46 -52.70 -10.54
N THR A 18 -0.21 -52.68 -11.05
CA THR A 18 0.74 -51.59 -10.74
C THR A 18 1.05 -50.65 -11.91
N GLY A 19 0.25 -50.72 -12.94
CA GLY A 19 0.41 -49.83 -14.08
C GLY A 19 -0.84 -49.00 -14.31
N VAL A 20 -0.94 -47.82 -13.80
CA VAL A 20 -1.66 -46.60 -14.18
C VAL A 20 -2.23 -45.91 -12.94
N LEU A 21 -1.40 -45.16 -12.23
CA LEU A 21 -1.82 -43.92 -11.63
C LEU A 21 -0.60 -42.96 -11.53
N ALA A 22 -0.05 -42.61 -12.72
CA ALA A 22 0.70 -41.40 -12.82
C ALA A 22 -0.33 -40.26 -12.88
N ILE A 23 -0.83 -39.84 -11.70
CA ILE A 23 -1.54 -38.60 -11.58
C ILE A 23 -0.51 -37.49 -11.84
N ASN A 24 -0.57 -36.91 -13.05
CA ASN A 24 0.10 -35.67 -13.35
C ASN A 24 -0.42 -34.60 -12.39
N PHE A 25 0.21 -34.47 -11.23
CA PHE A 25 0.20 -33.21 -10.50
C PHE A 25 0.96 -32.21 -11.37
N GLY A 26 0.30 -31.67 -12.35
CA GLY A 26 0.73 -30.45 -12.98
C GLY A 26 0.78 -29.38 -11.87
N PHE A 27 1.99 -29.09 -11.39
CA PHE A 27 2.21 -27.90 -10.59
C PHE A 27 1.82 -26.72 -11.46
N HIS A 28 0.56 -26.31 -11.37
CA HIS A 28 0.14 -25.00 -11.83
C HIS A 28 0.83 -24.00 -10.91
N THR A 29 2.06 -23.61 -11.25
CA THR A 29 2.64 -22.39 -10.70
C THR A 29 1.70 -21.25 -11.11
N PRO A 30 1.10 -20.54 -10.16
CA PRO A 30 0.28 -19.41 -10.51
C PRO A 30 1.19 -18.35 -11.15
N LYS A 31 1.12 -18.22 -12.45
CA LYS A 31 1.84 -17.24 -13.26
C LYS A 31 1.31 -15.80 -13.05
N THR A 32 0.34 -15.63 -12.14
CA THR A 32 -0.40 -14.37 -11.92
C THR A 32 0.14 -13.50 -10.80
N ALA A 33 1.07 -14.00 -9.97
CA ALA A 33 1.55 -13.21 -8.81
C ALA A 33 2.63 -12.18 -9.15
N LEU A 34 3.28 -12.27 -10.31
CA LEU A 34 4.40 -11.39 -10.67
C LEU A 34 3.99 -10.09 -11.40
N ALA A 35 2.79 -10.02 -11.98
CA ALA A 35 2.35 -8.82 -12.71
C ALA A 35 1.81 -7.70 -11.79
N ALA A 36 1.35 -8.02 -10.58
CA ALA A 36 0.87 -7.02 -9.61
C ALA A 36 2.02 -6.31 -8.86
N ASP A 37 3.22 -6.85 -8.94
CA ASP A 37 4.37 -6.45 -8.12
C ASP A 37 5.21 -5.32 -8.72
N SER A 38 5.02 -4.99 -9.99
CA SER A 38 5.86 -4.04 -10.73
C SER A 38 5.09 -2.85 -11.29
N ALA A 39 4.04 -2.38 -10.62
CA ALA A 39 3.29 -1.21 -11.08
C ALA A 39 4.13 0.06 -10.90
N ALA A 40 5.02 0.31 -11.86
CA ALA A 40 5.62 1.63 -12.02
C ALA A 40 4.50 2.66 -12.30
N PRO A 41 4.67 3.91 -11.86
CA PRO A 41 3.70 4.95 -12.15
C PRO A 41 3.51 5.11 -13.67
N ALA A 42 2.26 5.14 -14.11
CA ALA A 42 1.89 5.33 -15.51
C ALA A 42 1.30 6.72 -15.71
N TYR A 43 1.54 7.30 -16.88
CA TYR A 43 1.10 8.66 -17.17
C TYR A 43 0.42 8.73 -18.52
N THR A 44 -0.56 9.64 -18.64
CA THR A 44 -1.17 10.02 -19.91
C THR A 44 -0.15 10.75 -20.79
N LYS A 45 -0.51 10.95 -22.06
CA LYS A 45 0.31 11.80 -22.98
C LYS A 45 0.42 13.25 -22.51
N THR A 46 -0.55 13.72 -21.72
CA THR A 46 -0.60 15.08 -21.14
C THR A 46 0.14 15.16 -19.80
N GLY A 47 0.63 14.03 -19.27
CA GLY A 47 1.44 14.00 -18.04
C GLY A 47 0.66 13.78 -16.75
N GLU A 48 -0.65 13.53 -16.84
CA GLU A 48 -1.46 13.16 -15.70
C GLU A 48 -1.11 11.74 -15.25
N LEU A 49 -1.15 11.49 -13.95
CA LEU A 49 -0.97 10.14 -13.42
C LEU A 49 -2.20 9.29 -13.72
N ILE A 50 -1.99 8.10 -14.27
CA ILE A 50 -3.04 7.09 -14.41
C ILE A 50 -3.10 6.33 -13.08
N PRO A 51 -4.21 6.43 -12.31
CA PRO A 51 -4.31 5.75 -11.03
C PRO A 51 -4.19 4.24 -11.19
N PRO A 52 -3.44 3.56 -10.32
CA PRO A 52 -3.38 2.11 -10.35
C PRO A 52 -4.75 1.53 -9.96
N ALA A 53 -5.39 0.81 -10.90
CA ALA A 53 -6.75 0.29 -10.72
C ALA A 53 -6.89 -0.69 -9.55
N ASN A 54 -5.77 -1.34 -9.17
CA ASN A 54 -5.72 -2.35 -8.12
C ASN A 54 -5.00 -1.90 -6.85
N TYR A 55 -4.92 -0.58 -6.58
CA TYR A 55 -4.19 -0.09 -5.39
C TYR A 55 -4.71 -0.67 -4.06
N ARG A 56 -5.95 -1.15 -4.00
CA ARG A 56 -6.50 -1.79 -2.80
C ARG A 56 -5.94 -3.20 -2.55
N ASP A 57 -5.27 -3.81 -3.54
CA ASP A 57 -4.51 -5.04 -3.37
C ASP A 57 -3.08 -4.77 -2.88
N TRP A 58 -2.71 -3.48 -2.74
CA TRP A 58 -1.39 -3.05 -2.30
C TRP A 58 -1.23 -3.13 -0.79
N THR A 59 -0.01 -2.88 -0.31
CA THR A 59 0.26 -2.89 1.12
C THR A 59 -0.39 -1.67 1.77
N TYR A 60 -1.30 -1.93 2.71
CA TYR A 60 -1.87 -0.91 3.58
C TYR A 60 -0.82 -0.46 4.61
N LEU A 61 -0.65 0.85 4.81
CA LEU A 61 0.31 1.43 5.73
C LEU A 61 -0.33 1.94 7.02
N THR A 62 -1.39 2.72 6.91
CA THR A 62 -2.04 3.39 8.04
C THR A 62 -3.39 3.95 7.65
N THR A 63 -4.19 4.31 8.65
CA THR A 63 -5.37 5.17 8.51
C THR A 63 -5.27 6.32 9.50
N GLY A 64 -5.38 7.55 9.01
CA GLY A 64 -5.69 8.71 9.81
C GLY A 64 -7.20 8.90 9.95
N ILE A 65 -7.65 9.48 11.05
CA ILE A 65 -9.00 10.00 11.21
C ILE A 65 -8.93 11.46 11.63
N ASP A 66 -9.56 12.33 10.86
CA ASP A 66 -9.61 13.77 11.14
C ASP A 66 -8.22 14.41 11.33
N MET A 67 -7.19 13.86 10.70
CA MET A 67 -5.85 14.43 10.78
C MET A 67 -5.82 15.79 10.10
N SER A 68 -5.30 16.79 10.83
CA SER A 68 -5.12 18.14 10.31
C SER A 68 -3.76 18.67 10.75
N TYR A 69 -3.05 19.31 9.84
CA TYR A 69 -1.77 19.97 10.09
C TYR A 69 -1.93 21.46 10.47
N ALA A 70 -3.18 21.92 10.54
CA ALA A 70 -3.55 23.25 11.03
C ALA A 70 -4.68 23.15 12.04
N PRO A 71 -4.77 24.08 13.01
CA PRO A 71 -5.90 24.14 13.92
C PRO A 71 -7.22 24.27 13.14
N LYS A 72 -8.23 23.48 13.51
CA LYS A 72 -9.58 23.64 12.92
C LYS A 72 -10.14 25.03 13.24
N PRO A 73 -10.65 25.77 12.25
CA PRO A 73 -11.35 27.01 12.51
C PRO A 73 -12.58 26.79 13.42
N PRO A 74 -12.87 27.70 14.36
CA PRO A 74 -14.08 27.61 15.17
C PRO A 74 -15.35 27.55 14.31
N GLY A 75 -16.27 26.64 14.65
CA GLY A 75 -17.56 26.52 13.94
C GLY A 75 -17.54 25.69 12.65
N MET A 76 -16.42 25.13 12.26
CA MET A 76 -16.37 24.17 11.15
C MET A 76 -17.10 22.90 11.57
N GLN A 77 -18.14 22.51 10.82
CA GLN A 77 -18.86 21.26 11.08
C GLN A 77 -17.91 20.08 10.89
N ASP A 78 -17.92 19.13 11.82
CA ASP A 78 -17.13 17.92 11.75
C ASP A 78 -17.69 17.01 10.65
N HIS A 79 -17.10 17.14 9.46
CA HIS A 79 -17.20 16.09 8.46
C HIS A 79 -15.97 15.21 8.66
N SER A 80 -16.13 14.17 9.47
CA SER A 80 -15.04 13.26 9.77
C SER A 80 -14.69 12.42 8.56
N THR A 81 -13.39 12.29 8.28
CA THR A 81 -12.85 11.47 7.20
C THR A 81 -11.84 10.45 7.69
N PHE A 82 -11.81 9.33 7.02
CA PHE A 82 -10.72 8.36 7.11
C PHE A 82 -9.80 8.54 5.91
N ASP A 83 -8.51 8.69 6.18
CA ASP A 83 -7.47 8.78 5.16
C ASP A 83 -6.66 7.48 5.17
N ASN A 84 -6.99 6.59 4.24
CA ASN A 84 -6.34 5.28 4.11
C ASN A 84 -5.14 5.38 3.19
N LEU A 85 -3.98 4.91 3.62
CA LEU A 85 -2.76 4.99 2.85
C LEU A 85 -2.28 3.62 2.41
N PHE A 86 -2.00 3.50 1.12
CA PHE A 86 -1.47 2.29 0.47
C PHE A 86 -0.16 2.59 -0.24
N VAL A 87 0.68 1.58 -0.39
CA VAL A 87 1.93 1.67 -1.15
C VAL A 87 2.10 0.44 -2.04
N ASN A 88 2.70 0.62 -3.21
CA ASN A 88 2.98 -0.51 -4.11
C ASN A 88 3.90 -1.54 -3.41
N PRO A 89 3.59 -2.85 -3.53
CA PRO A 89 4.24 -3.92 -2.74
C PRO A 89 5.76 -3.99 -2.90
N ALA A 90 6.28 -3.71 -4.09
CA ALA A 90 7.72 -3.69 -4.33
C ALA A 90 8.42 -2.59 -3.51
N ALA A 91 7.83 -1.40 -3.42
CA ALA A 91 8.37 -0.30 -2.62
C ALA A 91 8.32 -0.62 -1.13
N TYR A 92 7.23 -1.23 -0.64
CA TYR A 92 7.13 -1.68 0.75
C TYR A 92 8.24 -2.66 1.12
N ARG A 93 8.46 -3.71 0.31
CA ARG A 93 9.53 -4.69 0.56
C ARG A 93 10.92 -4.04 0.57
N SER A 94 11.20 -3.17 -0.40
CA SER A 94 12.45 -2.43 -0.43
C SER A 94 12.65 -1.58 0.82
N PHE A 95 11.58 -0.93 1.32
CA PHE A 95 11.66 -0.14 2.55
C PHE A 95 12.00 -1.00 3.78
N LEU A 96 11.42 -2.20 3.91
CA LEU A 96 11.77 -3.11 5.00
C LEU A 96 13.26 -3.46 5.03
N ASP A 97 13.87 -3.57 3.85
CA ASP A 97 15.30 -3.90 3.71
C ASP A 97 16.22 -2.70 3.93
N THR A 98 15.83 -1.53 3.45
CA THR A 98 16.71 -0.35 3.35
C THR A 98 16.36 0.78 4.32
N GLY A 99 15.12 0.89 4.75
CA GLY A 99 14.58 2.02 5.51
C GLY A 99 14.30 3.27 4.66
N THR A 100 14.37 3.16 3.32
CA THR A 100 14.12 4.24 2.36
C THR A 100 13.24 3.78 1.20
N TRP A 101 12.61 4.73 0.51
CA TRP A 101 11.77 4.44 -0.64
C TRP A 101 12.60 4.30 -1.92
N PRO A 102 12.43 3.23 -2.71
CA PRO A 102 13.07 3.09 -4.01
C PRO A 102 12.47 4.03 -5.05
N ASP A 103 13.14 4.19 -6.19
CA ASP A 103 12.53 4.79 -7.37
C ASP A 103 11.26 4.03 -7.79
N LYS A 104 10.29 4.72 -8.39
CA LYS A 104 8.95 4.19 -8.75
C LYS A 104 8.07 3.79 -7.56
N THR A 105 8.33 4.33 -6.39
CA THR A 105 7.38 4.26 -5.27
C THR A 105 6.12 5.07 -5.62
N VAL A 106 4.96 4.46 -5.37
CA VAL A 106 3.65 5.12 -5.47
C VAL A 106 2.90 4.91 -4.15
N LEU A 107 2.60 6.01 -3.48
CA LEU A 107 1.68 6.03 -2.34
C LEU A 107 0.32 6.53 -2.83
N VAL A 108 -0.74 5.89 -2.37
CA VAL A 108 -2.13 6.27 -2.67
C VAL A 108 -2.84 6.56 -1.36
N LEU A 109 -3.29 7.79 -1.19
CA LEU A 109 -4.16 8.19 -0.09
C LEU A 109 -5.61 8.18 -0.60
N GLU A 110 -6.45 7.39 0.06
CA GLU A 110 -7.88 7.28 -0.22
C GLU A 110 -8.66 7.90 0.93
N ALA A 111 -9.32 9.02 0.68
CA ALA A 111 -10.22 9.67 1.64
C ALA A 111 -11.63 9.06 1.58
N ARG A 112 -12.21 8.75 2.73
CA ARG A 112 -13.57 8.22 2.88
C ARG A 112 -14.35 8.90 3.98
N ASP A 113 -15.66 9.02 3.76
CA ASP A 113 -16.62 9.52 4.76
C ASP A 113 -16.62 8.64 6.01
N ALA A 114 -16.57 9.26 7.18
CA ALA A 114 -16.69 8.62 8.49
C ALA A 114 -18.09 8.80 9.04
N ARG A 115 -18.80 7.70 9.27
CA ARG A 115 -20.12 7.69 9.89
C ARG A 115 -20.11 7.02 11.24
N SER A 116 -20.91 7.57 12.16
CA SER A 116 -21.03 7.07 13.52
C SER A 116 -22.28 6.24 13.77
N LYS A 117 -23.29 6.33 12.89
CA LYS A 117 -24.55 5.60 13.05
C LYS A 117 -24.84 4.70 11.87
N GLY A 118 -25.10 3.44 12.12
CA GLY A 118 -25.48 2.46 11.10
C GLY A 118 -25.41 1.03 11.62
N SER A 119 -26.37 0.18 11.21
CA SER A 119 -26.46 -1.23 11.59
C SER A 119 -26.30 -1.45 13.11
N ILE A 120 -25.34 -2.27 13.53
CA ILE A 120 -25.06 -2.62 14.93
C ILE A 120 -24.12 -1.63 15.65
N ASN A 121 -23.62 -0.61 14.96
CA ASN A 121 -22.67 0.34 15.55
C ASN A 121 -23.36 1.22 16.60
N GLN A 122 -22.94 1.13 17.86
CA GLN A 122 -23.46 1.90 18.98
C GLN A 122 -22.56 3.08 19.34
N SER A 123 -21.27 3.04 18.97
CA SER A 123 -20.30 4.11 19.23
C SER A 123 -19.12 4.01 18.27
N GLY A 124 -18.34 5.10 18.16
CA GLY A 124 -17.20 5.19 17.25
C GLY A 124 -17.63 5.44 15.80
N HIS A 125 -16.68 5.27 14.88
CA HIS A 125 -16.86 5.58 13.46
C HIS A 125 -16.54 4.39 12.58
N PHE A 126 -17.15 4.34 11.41
CA PHE A 126 -16.85 3.39 10.34
C PHE A 126 -16.84 4.10 8.99
N GLN A 127 -16.08 3.56 8.05
CA GLN A 127 -16.01 4.10 6.69
C GLN A 127 -17.31 3.79 5.93
N ALA A 128 -17.86 4.78 5.27
CA ALA A 128 -19.11 4.65 4.52
C ALA A 128 -19.02 5.33 3.15
N GLY A 129 -19.92 4.93 2.26
CA GLY A 129 -20.01 5.53 0.94
C GLY A 129 -18.86 5.16 -0.01
N GLY A 130 -18.73 5.94 -1.08
CA GLY A 130 -17.67 5.83 -2.06
C GLY A 130 -16.35 6.46 -1.60
N VAL A 131 -15.37 6.45 -2.49
CA VAL A 131 -14.17 7.27 -2.35
C VAL A 131 -14.55 8.73 -2.54
N MET A 132 -14.13 9.57 -1.61
CA MET A 132 -14.37 11.02 -1.67
C MET A 132 -13.26 11.70 -2.47
N ASP A 133 -12.01 11.30 -2.23
CA ASP A 133 -10.84 11.83 -2.91
C ASP A 133 -9.73 10.77 -2.99
N LEU A 134 -8.86 10.95 -3.98
CA LEU A 134 -7.63 10.20 -4.16
C LEU A 134 -6.47 11.19 -4.33
N GLU A 135 -5.46 11.03 -3.51
CA GLU A 135 -4.20 11.74 -3.66
C GLU A 135 -3.06 10.75 -3.87
N PHE A 136 -2.05 11.19 -4.61
CA PHE A 136 -0.91 10.33 -4.90
C PHE A 136 0.40 11.07 -4.60
N HIS A 137 1.33 10.33 -3.99
CA HIS A 137 2.69 10.79 -3.80
C HIS A 137 3.63 9.82 -4.50
N VAL A 138 4.30 10.28 -5.54
CA VAL A 138 5.02 9.43 -6.50
C VAL A 138 6.49 9.79 -6.51
N LYS A 139 7.36 8.78 -6.33
CA LYS A 139 8.80 8.90 -6.59
C LYS A 139 9.08 8.46 -8.02
N ASP A 140 9.55 9.38 -8.84
CA ASP A 140 10.02 9.11 -10.20
C ASP A 140 11.23 9.99 -10.49
N GLU A 141 12.41 9.44 -10.19
CA GLU A 141 13.67 10.18 -10.20
C GLU A 141 14.05 10.71 -11.58
N ALA A 142 13.62 10.01 -12.62
CA ALA A 142 13.89 10.42 -13.99
C ALA A 142 12.93 11.53 -14.48
N ARG A 143 11.76 11.65 -13.85
CA ARG A 143 10.68 12.53 -14.33
C ARG A 143 10.61 13.85 -13.56
N PHE A 144 10.83 13.83 -12.24
CA PHE A 144 10.57 14.99 -11.40
C PHE A 144 11.85 15.57 -10.80
N PRO A 145 12.05 16.90 -10.93
CA PRO A 145 13.03 17.61 -10.12
C PRO A 145 12.72 17.37 -8.64
N GLY A 146 13.73 17.01 -7.84
CA GLY A 146 13.49 16.62 -6.43
C GLY A 146 12.98 15.19 -6.24
N LYS A 147 12.85 14.42 -7.32
CA LYS A 147 12.50 13.00 -7.36
C LYS A 147 11.06 12.66 -7.01
N TRP A 148 10.35 13.48 -6.26
CA TRP A 148 8.99 13.27 -5.78
C TRP A 148 8.00 14.27 -6.38
N ALA A 149 6.77 13.82 -6.57
CA ALA A 149 5.66 14.65 -7.02
C ALA A 149 4.34 14.26 -6.35
N PHE A 150 3.48 15.25 -6.12
CA PHE A 150 2.12 15.09 -5.62
C PHE A 150 1.12 15.21 -6.74
N PHE A 151 0.07 14.41 -6.66
CA PHE A 151 -1.05 14.46 -7.59
C PHE A 151 -2.36 14.44 -6.81
N SER A 152 -3.32 15.26 -7.23
CA SER A 152 -4.71 15.24 -6.74
C SER A 152 -5.60 14.54 -7.77
N GLY A 153 -6.48 13.66 -7.33
CA GLY A 153 -7.46 13.01 -8.19
C GLY A 153 -8.37 14.03 -8.88
N ASP A 154 -8.57 13.85 -10.17
CA ASP A 154 -9.53 14.66 -10.92
C ASP A 154 -10.83 13.86 -11.09
N PRO A 155 -11.94 14.27 -10.46
CA PRO A 155 -13.21 13.53 -10.53
C PRO A 155 -13.80 13.51 -11.96
N ALA A 156 -13.40 14.41 -12.85
CA ALA A 156 -13.89 14.45 -14.21
C ALA A 156 -13.22 13.43 -15.12
N THR A 157 -11.91 13.18 -14.93
CA THR A 157 -11.12 12.28 -15.77
C THR A 157 -10.77 10.97 -15.06
N GLY A 158 -10.84 10.94 -13.73
CA GLY A 158 -10.34 9.86 -12.89
C GLY A 158 -8.82 9.79 -12.82
N ASN A 159 -8.07 10.69 -13.47
CA ASN A 159 -6.60 10.74 -13.45
C ASN A 159 -6.08 11.61 -12.30
N GLY A 160 -4.81 11.44 -11.96
CA GLY A 160 -4.11 12.31 -11.01
C GLY A 160 -3.55 13.55 -11.73
N ARG A 161 -4.00 14.74 -11.33
CA ARG A 161 -3.47 16.02 -11.81
C ARG A 161 -2.25 16.41 -10.99
N LEU A 162 -1.14 16.69 -11.66
CA LEU A 162 0.10 17.11 -11.01
C LEU A 162 -0.12 18.41 -10.22
N ILE A 163 0.25 18.38 -8.94
CA ILE A 163 0.27 19.56 -8.06
C ILE A 163 1.57 20.34 -8.34
N PRO A 164 1.51 21.65 -8.57
CA PRO A 164 2.71 22.47 -8.81
C PRO A 164 3.68 22.42 -7.63
N GLN A 165 4.98 22.39 -7.90
CA GLN A 165 6.02 22.37 -6.85
C GLN A 165 6.03 23.61 -5.93
N THR A 166 5.35 24.67 -6.33
CA THR A 166 5.15 25.88 -5.51
C THR A 166 4.02 25.74 -4.48
N ALA A 167 3.28 24.63 -4.49
CA ALA A 167 2.22 24.38 -3.51
C ALA A 167 2.83 24.00 -2.14
N ASP A 168 2.13 24.37 -1.08
CA ASP A 168 2.56 24.16 0.32
C ASP A 168 2.79 22.69 0.69
N CYS A 169 2.18 21.74 -0.06
CA CYS A 169 2.42 20.32 0.11
C CYS A 169 3.92 19.99 0.11
N TYR A 170 4.67 20.53 -0.87
CA TYR A 170 6.09 20.24 -1.02
C TYR A 170 6.93 20.79 0.13
N SER A 171 6.68 22.04 0.54
CA SER A 171 7.41 22.68 1.64
C SER A 171 7.11 22.01 2.98
N CYS A 172 5.84 21.68 3.24
CA CYS A 172 5.42 20.98 4.46
C CYS A 172 6.06 19.58 4.53
N HIS A 173 5.97 18.78 3.46
CA HIS A 173 6.59 17.46 3.43
C HIS A 173 8.11 17.52 3.55
N ALA A 174 8.77 18.50 2.94
CA ALA A 174 10.21 18.68 3.09
C ALA A 174 10.63 19.04 4.53
N ALA A 175 9.80 19.83 5.23
CA ALA A 175 10.10 20.32 6.58
C ALA A 175 9.82 19.29 7.68
N HIS A 176 8.85 18.38 7.50
CA HIS A 176 8.31 17.58 8.61
C HIS A 176 8.31 16.07 8.37
N ALA A 177 8.65 15.60 7.17
CA ALA A 177 8.60 14.17 6.84
C ALA A 177 9.75 13.39 7.48
N ALA A 178 9.43 12.22 8.05
CA ALA A 178 10.41 11.38 8.72
C ALA A 178 11.40 10.70 7.76
N VAL A 179 10.97 10.32 6.55
CA VAL A 179 11.86 9.68 5.55
C VAL A 179 11.57 10.23 4.17
N ASP A 180 12.60 10.66 3.46
CA ASP A 180 12.46 11.36 2.18
C ASP A 180 11.48 12.55 2.35
N THR A 181 10.34 12.52 1.61
CA THR A 181 9.24 13.49 1.76
C THR A 181 7.95 12.79 2.21
N THR A 182 8.05 11.72 3.00
CA THR A 182 6.91 10.91 3.45
C THR A 182 6.78 10.89 4.97
N PHE A 183 5.55 10.97 5.46
CA PHE A 183 5.26 11.00 6.88
C PHE A 183 5.31 9.61 7.52
N VAL A 184 6.45 8.92 7.38
CA VAL A 184 6.69 7.58 7.96
C VAL A 184 6.46 7.56 9.47
N GLN A 185 6.54 8.69 10.16
CA GLN A 185 6.18 8.81 11.58
C GLN A 185 4.75 8.36 11.90
N PHE A 186 3.86 8.37 10.90
CA PHE A 186 2.47 7.88 11.04
C PHE A 186 2.28 6.46 10.48
N TYR A 187 3.36 5.77 10.06
CA TYR A 187 3.31 4.40 9.55
C TYR A 187 3.89 3.44 10.60
N PRO A 188 3.04 2.87 11.49
CA PRO A 188 3.51 2.18 12.69
C PRO A 188 4.39 0.95 12.42
N THR A 189 4.26 0.35 11.24
CA THR A 189 5.09 -0.80 10.84
C THR A 189 6.44 -0.39 10.26
N LEU A 190 6.58 0.84 9.75
CA LEU A 190 7.77 1.31 9.03
C LEU A 190 8.65 2.24 9.85
N LEU A 191 8.08 3.03 10.76
CA LEU A 191 8.86 3.92 11.62
C LEU A 191 9.98 3.20 12.38
N PRO A 192 9.74 2.03 13.04
CA PRO A 192 10.79 1.29 13.72
C PRO A 192 11.89 0.80 12.76
N ILE A 193 11.55 0.52 11.50
CA ILE A 193 12.54 0.13 10.48
C ILE A 193 13.44 1.31 10.13
N ALA A 194 12.85 2.49 9.85
CA ALA A 194 13.60 3.71 9.57
C ALA A 194 14.53 4.09 10.73
N GLN A 195 14.05 3.99 11.97
CA GLN A 195 14.85 4.20 13.19
C GLN A 195 16.04 3.25 13.24
N LYS A 196 15.80 1.94 13.07
CA LYS A 196 16.85 0.91 13.10
C LYS A 196 17.89 1.10 11.99
N LYS A 197 17.45 1.57 10.82
CA LYS A 197 18.32 1.79 9.65
C LYS A 197 19.02 3.15 9.68
N GLY A 198 18.63 4.05 10.57
CA GLY A 198 19.23 5.40 10.68
C GLY A 198 18.86 6.30 9.50
N THR A 199 17.66 6.13 8.93
CA THR A 199 17.21 6.86 7.73
C THR A 199 16.24 8.00 8.02
N LEU A 200 16.01 8.31 9.29
CA LEU A 200 15.19 9.46 9.67
C LEU A 200 15.82 10.77 9.22
N SER A 201 14.99 11.70 8.72
CA SER A 201 15.43 13.02 8.30
C SER A 201 15.89 13.87 9.49
N ALA A 202 16.82 14.79 9.25
CA ALA A 202 17.28 15.72 10.28
C ALA A 202 16.16 16.68 10.73
N GLU A 203 15.29 17.07 9.80
CA GLU A 203 14.13 17.93 10.02
C GLU A 203 13.14 17.29 10.99
N PHE A 204 12.76 16.04 10.74
CA PHE A 204 11.89 15.28 11.63
C PHE A 204 12.50 15.10 13.03
N LEU A 205 13.78 14.75 13.13
CA LEU A 205 14.46 14.60 14.42
C LEU A 205 14.48 15.92 15.22
N LYS A 206 14.61 17.05 14.54
CA LYS A 206 14.52 18.38 15.14
C LYS A 206 13.13 18.69 15.67
N ASP A 207 12.08 18.36 14.90
CA ASP A 207 10.69 18.54 15.31
C ASP A 207 10.35 17.69 16.54
N GLU A 208 10.78 16.43 16.57
CA GLU A 208 10.57 15.54 17.71
C GLU A 208 11.27 16.05 18.97
N ALA A 209 12.49 16.56 18.83
CA ALA A 209 13.22 17.16 19.94
C ALA A 209 12.49 18.41 20.50
N ALA A 210 11.95 19.27 19.63
CA ALA A 210 11.17 20.44 20.03
C ALA A 210 9.87 20.06 20.76
N ASN A 211 9.16 19.03 20.24
CA ASN A 211 7.92 18.51 20.84
C ASN A 211 8.17 17.83 22.19
N ALA A 212 9.31 17.23 22.42
CA ALA A 212 9.66 16.59 23.69
C ALA A 212 9.90 17.62 24.82
N VAL A 213 10.34 18.83 24.48
CA VAL A 213 10.59 19.91 25.45
C VAL A 213 9.28 20.62 25.85
N SER A 214 8.23 20.53 25.03
CA SER A 214 6.94 21.22 25.23
C SER A 214 5.90 20.40 26.03
N LYS A 215 6.24 19.19 26.44
CA LYS A 215 5.42 18.28 27.30
C LYS A 215 5.87 18.35 28.74
#